data_59ceba5791f8798f5f708796b9cc9ca4
#
_entry.id   59ceba5791f8798f5f708796b9cc9ca4
#
_cell.length_a   1.000
_cell.length_b   1.000
_cell.length_c   1.000
_cell.angle_alpha   90.00
_cell.angle_beta   90.00
_cell.angle_gamma   90.00
#
_symmetry.space_group_name_H-M   'P 1'
#
loop_
_entity.id
_entity.type
_entity.pdbx_description
1 polymer ?
#
loop_
_entity_poly.entity_id
_entity_poly.type
_entity_poly.pdbx_seq_one_letter_code
_entity_poly.pdbx_strand_id
1 'polypeptide(L)' 'MPFNELILKKRRERKLSLRRAAKEIGISHTALFYIEQRTSEPRAKTFMKVLNYYEIGLDDLKYFIQKENNQHVQESLHF' A
#
# COMPACT_ATOMS: atom_id res chain seq x y z
N MET A 1 -6.16 -0.60 9.06
CA MET A 1 -6.42 0.18 7.83
C MET A 1 -5.84 -0.59 6.63
N PRO A 2 -6.64 -0.88 5.62
CA PRO A 2 -6.12 -1.54 4.42
C PRO A 2 -5.03 -0.72 3.73
N PHE A 3 -4.14 -1.40 3.02
CA PHE A 3 -2.99 -0.75 2.38
C PHE A 3 -3.40 0.34 1.41
N ASN A 4 -4.43 0.10 0.60
CA ASN A 4 -4.90 1.10 -0.36
C ASN A 4 -5.40 2.36 0.33
N GLU A 5 -6.09 2.22 1.45
CA GLU A 5 -6.57 3.37 2.22
C GLU A 5 -5.41 4.12 2.87
N LEU A 6 -4.41 3.40 3.34
CA LEU A 6 -3.22 4.01 3.93
C LEU A 6 -2.49 4.88 2.91
N ILE A 7 -2.30 4.36 1.69
CA ILE A 7 -1.63 5.10 0.62
C ILE A 7 -2.41 6.36 0.25
N LEU A 8 -3.73 6.24 0.12
CA LEU A 8 -4.59 7.38 -0.17
C LEU A 8 -4.52 8.44 0.93
N LYS A 9 -4.56 7.98 2.18
CA LYS A 9 -4.45 8.88 3.34
C LYS A 9 -3.11 9.62 3.33
N LYS A 10 -2.01 8.90 3.11
CA LYS A 10 -0.67 9.51 3.07
C LYS A 10 -0.59 10.58 1.97
N ARG A 11 -1.15 10.28 0.81
CA ARG A 11 -1.16 11.25 -0.29
C ARG A 11 -1.96 12.50 0.07
N ARG A 12 -3.13 12.33 0.67
CA ARG A 12 -3.98 13.45 1.08
C ARG A 12 -3.33 14.28 2.17
N GLU A 13 -2.67 13.65 3.12
CA GLU A 13 -1.95 14.35 4.18
C GLU A 13 -0.85 15.25 3.62
N ARG A 14 -0.22 14.83 2.54
CA ARG A 14 0.82 15.61 1.86
C ARG A 14 0.23 16.59 0.85
N LYS A 15 -1.08 16.61 0.68
CA LYS A 15 -1.81 17.49 -0.25
C LYS A 15 -1.31 17.35 -1.69
N LEU A 16 -1.00 16.13 -2.09
CA LEU A 16 -0.51 15.83 -3.43
C LEU A 16 -1.64 15.35 -4.31
N SER A 17 -1.64 15.82 -5.56
CA SER A 17 -2.49 15.25 -6.59
C SER A 17 -2.01 13.84 -6.93
N LEU A 18 -2.89 13.04 -7.53
CA LEU A 18 -2.52 11.70 -7.97
C LEU A 18 -1.32 11.73 -8.93
N ARG A 19 -1.35 12.64 -9.91
CA ARG A 19 -0.28 12.75 -10.90
C ARG A 19 1.03 13.19 -10.27
N ARG A 20 0.98 14.13 -9.34
CA ARG A 20 2.19 14.62 -8.68
C ARG A 20 2.81 13.51 -7.83
N ALA A 21 2.00 12.82 -7.04
CA ALA A 21 2.49 11.74 -6.21
C ALA A 21 3.11 10.63 -7.06
N ALA A 22 2.43 10.23 -8.13
CA ALA A 22 2.94 9.18 -9.02
C ALA A 22 4.28 9.58 -9.63
N LYS A 23 4.40 10.83 -10.06
CA LYS A 23 5.65 11.34 -10.63
C LYS A 23 6.78 11.28 -9.60
N GLU A 24 6.53 11.68 -8.38
CA GLU A 24 7.53 11.67 -7.32
C GLU A 24 7.91 10.25 -6.90
N ILE A 25 6.95 9.34 -6.89
CA ILE A 25 7.21 7.93 -6.59
C ILE A 25 7.99 7.26 -7.73
N GLY A 26 7.79 7.71 -8.94
CA GLY A 26 8.42 7.12 -10.12
C GLY A 26 7.59 6.02 -10.76
N ILE A 27 6.26 6.16 -10.72
CA ILE A 27 5.33 5.23 -11.35
C ILE A 27 4.31 6.02 -12.18
N SER A 28 3.53 5.34 -13.01
CA SER A 28 2.47 6.00 -13.76
C SER A 28 1.33 6.39 -12.83
N HIS A 29 0.62 7.46 -13.18
CA HIS A 29 -0.55 7.87 -12.39
C HIS A 29 -1.66 6.81 -12.44
N THR A 30 -1.75 6.07 -13.55
CA THR A 30 -2.71 4.97 -13.67
C THR A 30 -2.37 3.85 -12.69
N ALA A 31 -1.08 3.51 -12.56
CA ALA A 31 -0.64 2.50 -11.59
C ALA A 31 -0.99 2.91 -10.16
N LEU A 32 -0.74 4.16 -9.81
CA LEU A 32 -1.05 4.65 -8.47
C LEU A 32 -2.56 4.67 -8.24
N PHE A 33 -3.33 5.07 -9.24
CA PHE A 33 -4.79 5.05 -9.15
C PHE A 33 -5.31 3.65 -8.82
N TYR A 34 -4.83 2.63 -9.53
CA TYR A 34 -5.26 1.26 -9.30
C TYR A 34 -4.86 0.76 -7.91
N ILE A 35 -3.70 1.15 -7.42
CA ILE A 35 -3.28 0.80 -6.06
C ILE A 35 -4.24 1.42 -5.04
N GLU A 36 -4.57 2.69 -5.20
CA GLU A 36 -5.47 3.39 -4.27
C GLU A 36 -6.90 2.86 -4.33
N GLN A 37 -7.33 2.40 -5.49
CA GLN A 37 -8.68 1.85 -5.66
C GLN A 37 -8.76 0.35 -5.37
N ARG A 38 -7.63 -0.28 -5.09
CA ARG A 38 -7.55 -1.72 -4.83
C ARG A 38 -8.07 -2.56 -5.99
N THR A 39 -7.90 -2.08 -7.22
CA THR A 39 -8.34 -2.81 -8.41
C THR A 39 -7.27 -3.75 -8.95
N SER A 40 -6.04 -3.62 -8.50
CA SER A 40 -4.97 -4.52 -8.87
C SER A 40 -3.92 -4.53 -7.77
N GLU A 41 -3.19 -5.64 -7.65
CA GLU A 41 -2.06 -5.72 -6.75
C GLU A 41 -0.81 -5.19 -7.44
N PRO A 42 -0.05 -4.32 -6.79
CA PRO A 42 1.18 -3.82 -7.39
C PRO A 42 2.24 -4.91 -7.44
N ARG A 43 3.12 -4.81 -8.44
CA ARG A 43 4.31 -5.65 -8.48
C ARG A 43 5.22 -5.28 -7.32
N ALA A 44 6.07 -6.21 -6.91
CA ALA A 44 6.96 -6.01 -5.77
C ALA A 44 7.79 -4.72 -5.90
N LYS A 45 8.33 -4.44 -7.07
CA LYS A 45 9.13 -3.24 -7.31
C LYS A 45 8.31 -1.96 -7.10
N THR A 46 7.10 -1.93 -7.64
CA THR A 46 6.19 -0.78 -7.48
C THR A 46 5.80 -0.62 -6.01
N PHE A 47 5.49 -1.72 -5.36
CA PHE A 47 5.13 -1.75 -3.95
C PHE A 47 6.25 -1.14 -3.09
N MET A 48 7.50 -1.56 -3.34
CA MET A 48 8.65 -1.04 -2.61
C MET A 48 8.84 0.45 -2.82
N LYS A 49 8.63 0.93 -4.05
CA LYS A 49 8.73 2.37 -4.35
C LYS A 49 7.71 3.18 -3.55
N VAL A 50 6.48 2.69 -3.47
CA VAL A 50 5.41 3.36 -2.73
C VAL A 50 5.72 3.39 -1.25
N LEU A 51 6.14 2.26 -0.68
CA LEU A 51 6.51 2.18 0.73
C LEU A 51 7.64 3.15 1.06
N ASN A 52 8.66 3.17 0.22
CA ASN A 52 9.82 4.03 0.44
C ASN A 52 9.44 5.52 0.36
N TYR A 53 8.64 5.88 -0.63
CA TYR A 53 8.23 7.25 -0.81
C TYR A 53 7.45 7.81 0.38
N TYR A 54 6.47 7.03 0.85
CA TYR A 54 5.63 7.45 1.97
C TYR A 54 6.23 7.13 3.33
N GLU A 55 7.44 6.59 3.35
CA GLU A 55 8.13 6.23 4.59
C GLU A 55 7.29 5.31 5.46
N ILE A 56 6.62 4.36 4.81
CA ILE A 56 5.81 3.37 5.50
C ILE A 56 6.75 2.32 6.09
N GLY A 57 6.78 2.28 7.40
CA GLY A 57 7.67 1.38 8.11
C GLY A 57 7.08 -0.01 8.29
N LEU A 58 7.93 -0.88 8.79
CA LEU A 58 7.56 -2.26 9.06
C LEU A 58 6.41 -2.36 10.07
N ASP A 59 6.33 -1.42 11.01
CA ASP A 59 5.27 -1.42 12.01
C ASP A 59 3.90 -1.17 11.39
N ASP A 60 3.81 -0.29 10.41
CA ASP A 60 2.55 -0.05 9.68
C ASP A 60 2.11 -1.30 8.93
N LEU A 61 3.06 -1.95 8.25
CA LEU A 61 2.80 -3.17 7.50
C LEU A 61 2.49 -4.33 8.43
N LYS A 62 3.14 -4.38 9.58
CA LYS A 62 2.94 -5.43 10.56
C LYS A 62 1.50 -5.44 11.07
N TYR A 63 0.94 -4.27 11.34
CA TYR A 63 -0.46 -4.15 11.74
C TYR A 63 -1.38 -4.68 10.64
N PHE A 64 -1.12 -4.27 9.41
CA PHE A 64 -1.90 -4.69 8.25
C PHE A 64 -1.81 -6.19 8.02
N ILE A 65 -0.60 -6.73 8.06
CA ILE A 65 -0.34 -8.16 7.84
C ILE A 65 -0.96 -9.00 8.95
N GLN A 66 -0.83 -8.58 10.19
CA GLN A 66 -1.41 -9.31 11.32
C GLN A 66 -2.92 -9.42 11.21
N LYS A 67 -3.58 -8.36 10.78
CA LYS A 67 -5.03 -8.36 10.63
C LYS A 67 -5.50 -9.35 9.57
N GLU A 68 -4.75 -9.48 8.48
CA GLU A 68 -5.07 -10.44 7.42
C GLU A 68 -4.60 -11.85 7.76
N ASN A 69 -3.42 -11.97 8.35
CA ASN A 69 -2.82 -13.26 8.67
C ASN A 69 -3.50 -13.98 9.82
N ASN A 70 -4.26 -13.28 10.66
CA ASN A 70 -5.00 -13.94 11.72
C ASN A 70 -5.93 -15.03 11.18
N GLN A 71 -6.51 -14.81 10.02
CA GLN A 71 -7.33 -15.81 9.37
C GLN A 71 -6.49 -16.94 8.78
N HIS A 72 -5.37 -16.60 8.16
CA HIS A 72 -4.48 -17.60 7.55
C HIS A 72 -3.76 -18.46 8.60
N VAL A 73 -3.35 -17.84 9.69
CA VAL A 73 -2.67 -18.57 10.77
C VAL A 73 -3.59 -19.60 11.38
N GLN A 74 -4.86 -19.27 11.57
CA GLN A 74 -5.83 -20.22 12.09
C GLN A 74 -6.01 -21.40 11.15
N GLU A 75 -6.10 -21.14 9.85
CA GLU A 75 -6.20 -22.21 8.86
C GLU A 75 -4.94 -23.07 8.83
N SER A 76 -3.77 -22.45 8.94
CA SER A 76 -2.51 -23.18 8.96
C SER A 76 -2.35 -24.04 10.18
N LEU A 77 -2.91 -23.64 11.30
CA LEU A 77 -2.83 -24.40 12.54
C LEU A 77 -3.71 -25.63 12.56
N HIS A 78 -4.55 -25.79 11.57
CA HIS A 78 -5.43 -26.95 11.43
C HIS A 78 -4.76 -28.13 10.71
N PHE A 79 -3.54 -27.98 10.31
CA PHE A 79 -2.78 -29.09 9.70
C PHE A 79 -2.45 -30.19 10.68
#